data_cfedc4913bb06c7454ade72b16cfb6fe
#
_entry.id   cfedc4913bb06c7454ade72b16cfb6fe
#
_cell.length_a   1.000
_cell.length_b   1.000
_cell.length_c   1.000
_cell.angle_alpha   90.00
_cell.angle_beta   90.00
_cell.angle_gamma   90.00
#
_symmetry.space_group_name_H-M   'P 1'
#
loop_
_entity.id
_entity.type
_entity.pdbx_description
1 polymer ?
#
loop_
_entity_poly.entity_id
_entity_poly.type
_entity_poly.pdbx_seq_one_letter_code
_entity_poly.pdbx_strand_id
1 'polypeptide(L)'
;TLADWELGYVTSELNSGRFFKKDAPSISLKTVGYSTKPICTMGGMTIVPDCVIEDMIVNETSVLLLPGAQTWNDPKHIAIVEKASKFLSVGATVCAICGATIALANLGLFDQRPHTSNGAGYLELFSPRYQGQSFYVNNPSVADQNLITAGATGGLLWAKQIIQRLGVFESNTLEAWYEYFRTGKPECYDALMQTLPYSRVNQCAE
;
A
#
# COMPACT_ATOMS: atom_id res chain seq x y z
N THR A 1 -1.73 -16.27 4.48
CA THR A 1 -2.88 -15.89 3.62
C THR A 1 -2.73 -14.49 3.01
N LEU A 2 -1.55 -13.85 3.14
CA LEU A 2 -1.23 -12.58 2.49
C LEU A 2 -1.28 -12.75 0.97
N ALA A 3 -1.95 -11.83 0.26
CA ALA A 3 -2.05 -11.83 -1.19
C ALA A 3 -0.77 -11.25 -1.82
N ASP A 4 0.02 -12.09 -2.46
CA ASP A 4 1.38 -11.78 -2.94
C ASP A 4 1.41 -10.64 -3.96
N TRP A 5 0.45 -10.61 -4.89
CA TRP A 5 0.42 -9.66 -6.00
C TRP A 5 0.10 -8.21 -5.57
N GLU A 6 -0.47 -8.00 -4.39
CA GLU A 6 -0.91 -6.67 -3.97
C GLU A 6 0.25 -5.77 -3.57
N LEU A 7 1.31 -6.33 -3.01
CA LEU A 7 2.49 -5.59 -2.56
C LEU A 7 3.56 -5.43 -3.63
N GLY A 8 3.54 -6.25 -4.68
CA GLY A 8 4.64 -6.38 -5.63
C GLY A 8 5.14 -5.05 -6.19
N TYR A 9 4.26 -4.20 -6.69
CA TYR A 9 4.65 -2.90 -7.24
C TYR A 9 5.28 -1.98 -6.19
N VAL A 10 4.61 -1.78 -5.06
CA VAL A 10 5.05 -0.82 -4.05
C VAL A 10 6.35 -1.24 -3.36
N THR A 11 6.46 -2.51 -2.97
CA THR A 11 7.65 -2.99 -2.25
C THR A 11 8.88 -3.05 -3.14
N SER A 12 8.73 -3.48 -4.40
CA SER A 12 9.83 -3.51 -5.36
C SER A 12 10.42 -2.13 -5.62
N GLU A 13 9.57 -1.13 -5.87
CA GLU A 13 10.05 0.23 -6.15
C GLU A 13 10.62 0.92 -4.91
N LEU A 14 10.00 0.75 -3.75
CA LEU A 14 10.49 1.36 -2.52
C LEU A 14 11.79 0.75 -2.01
N ASN A 15 11.98 -0.55 -2.18
CA ASN A 15 13.20 -1.22 -1.74
C ASN A 15 14.37 -1.02 -2.72
N SER A 16 14.12 -1.08 -4.02
CA SER A 16 15.18 -0.90 -5.03
C SER A 16 15.62 0.55 -5.16
N GLY A 17 14.71 1.51 -4.99
CA GLY A 17 14.96 2.93 -5.18
C GLY A 17 15.38 3.33 -6.60
N ARG A 18 15.20 2.41 -7.58
CA ARG A 18 15.73 2.58 -8.96
C ARG A 18 15.22 3.83 -9.68
N PHE A 19 14.04 4.31 -9.33
CA PHE A 19 13.42 5.50 -9.92
C PHE A 19 13.34 6.68 -8.93
N PHE A 20 14.02 6.61 -7.79
CA PHE A 20 14.01 7.69 -6.82
C PHE A 20 14.66 8.94 -7.38
N LYS A 21 14.10 10.09 -7.08
CA LYS A 21 14.74 11.38 -7.36
C LYS A 21 16.01 11.55 -6.53
N LYS A 22 16.88 12.49 -6.92
CA LYS A 22 18.22 12.66 -6.31
C LYS A 22 18.18 12.98 -4.81
N ASP A 23 17.18 13.76 -4.40
CA ASP A 23 16.96 14.23 -3.03
C ASP A 23 15.82 13.48 -2.33
N ALA A 24 15.50 12.27 -2.79
CA ALA A 24 14.47 11.45 -2.16
C ALA A 24 14.83 11.13 -0.71
N PRO A 25 13.85 11.12 0.20
CA PRO A 25 14.06 10.67 1.56
C PRO A 25 14.49 9.19 1.56
N SER A 26 15.30 8.82 2.56
CA SER A 26 15.67 7.41 2.76
C SER A 26 14.44 6.61 3.19
N ILE A 27 14.19 5.49 2.51
CA ILE A 27 13.12 4.56 2.84
C ILE A 27 13.71 3.31 3.48
N SER A 28 13.14 2.91 4.60
CA SER A 28 13.40 1.61 5.25
C SER A 28 12.12 0.79 5.23
N LEU A 29 12.08 -0.26 4.43
CA LEU A 29 10.97 -1.19 4.36
C LEU A 29 11.19 -2.31 5.37
N LYS A 30 10.17 -2.59 6.20
CA LYS A 30 10.19 -3.70 7.16
C LYS A 30 8.90 -4.49 7.08
N THR A 31 9.05 -5.80 7.20
CA THR A 31 7.93 -6.71 7.38
C THR A 31 7.63 -6.88 8.87
N VAL A 32 6.36 -6.70 9.23
CA VAL A 32 5.89 -6.76 10.62
C VAL A 32 4.92 -7.92 10.75
N GLY A 33 5.16 -8.81 11.70
CA GLY A 33 4.30 -9.93 12.00
C GLY A 33 3.67 -9.85 13.40
N TYR A 34 2.73 -10.74 13.66
CA TYR A 34 2.24 -11.01 15.00
C TYR A 34 3.32 -11.68 15.87
N SER A 35 4.26 -12.35 15.22
CA SER A 35 5.47 -12.91 15.80
C SER A 35 6.56 -12.93 14.73
N THR A 36 7.81 -13.18 15.10
CA THR A 36 8.92 -13.35 14.15
C THR A 36 8.96 -14.74 13.51
N LYS A 37 7.94 -15.59 13.76
CA LYS A 37 7.86 -16.89 13.10
C LYS A 37 7.54 -16.74 11.62
N PRO A 38 8.14 -17.58 10.75
CA PRO A 38 7.81 -17.56 9.32
C PRO A 38 6.32 -17.72 9.07
N ILE A 39 5.80 -16.98 8.10
CA ILE A 39 4.44 -17.13 7.56
C ILE A 39 4.51 -17.63 6.13
N CYS A 40 3.44 -18.30 5.68
CA CYS A 40 3.27 -18.68 4.29
C CYS A 40 2.25 -17.73 3.63
N THR A 41 2.58 -17.19 2.47
CA THR A 41 1.68 -16.35 1.67
C THR A 41 0.66 -17.18 0.92
N MET A 42 -0.27 -16.54 0.23
CA MET A 42 -1.27 -17.19 -0.62
C MET A 42 -0.61 -17.94 -1.80
N GLY A 43 0.48 -17.40 -2.34
CA GLY A 43 1.27 -18.01 -3.41
C GLY A 43 2.30 -19.04 -2.94
N GLY A 44 2.33 -19.36 -1.64
CA GLY A 44 3.24 -20.37 -1.07
C GLY A 44 4.64 -19.86 -0.73
N MET A 45 4.90 -18.55 -0.83
CA MET A 45 6.20 -17.99 -0.42
C MET A 45 6.30 -17.93 1.11
N THR A 46 7.50 -18.15 1.62
CA THR A 46 7.79 -18.00 3.06
C THR A 46 8.34 -16.61 3.34
N ILE A 47 7.71 -15.88 4.25
CA ILE A 47 8.17 -14.57 4.74
C ILE A 47 8.54 -14.72 6.21
N VAL A 48 9.73 -14.26 6.58
CA VAL A 48 10.18 -14.11 7.96
C VAL A 48 10.01 -12.63 8.34
N PRO A 49 9.11 -12.27 9.27
CA PRO A 49 8.94 -10.88 9.69
C PRO A 49 10.23 -10.33 10.31
N ASP A 50 10.56 -9.08 9.99
CA ASP A 50 11.72 -8.38 10.55
C ASP A 50 11.52 -8.02 12.03
N CYS A 51 10.27 -7.77 12.44
CA CYS A 51 9.92 -7.40 13.80
C CYS A 51 8.46 -7.76 14.12
N VAL A 52 8.09 -7.59 15.38
CA VAL A 52 6.72 -7.74 15.86
C VAL A 52 6.02 -6.38 15.95
N ILE A 53 4.70 -6.40 16.08
CA ILE A 53 3.87 -5.18 16.09
C ILE A 53 4.20 -4.25 17.27
N GLU A 54 4.65 -4.79 18.38
CA GLU A 54 5.06 -4.05 19.58
C GLU A 54 6.30 -3.18 19.32
N ASP A 55 7.20 -3.64 18.46
CA ASP A 55 8.48 -2.97 18.13
C ASP A 55 8.30 -1.83 17.12
N MET A 56 7.09 -1.65 16.58
CA MET A 56 6.84 -0.61 15.57
C MET A 56 7.00 0.79 16.15
N ILE A 57 7.91 1.56 15.56
CA ILE A 57 8.04 2.99 15.82
C ILE A 57 7.01 3.73 14.95
N VAL A 58 6.14 4.52 15.57
CA VAL A 58 5.09 5.27 14.90
C VAL A 58 5.37 6.76 15.02
N ASN A 59 5.59 7.42 13.90
CA ASN A 59 5.75 8.88 13.80
C ASN A 59 5.05 9.39 12.53
N GLU A 60 5.00 10.70 12.35
CA GLU A 60 4.30 11.36 11.23
C GLU A 60 4.81 10.97 9.83
N THR A 61 6.07 10.52 9.71
CA THR A 61 6.66 10.08 8.44
C THR A 61 6.46 8.60 8.16
N SER A 62 5.92 7.84 9.12
CA SER A 62 5.71 6.41 8.98
C SER A 62 4.58 6.10 8.00
N VAL A 63 4.71 4.99 7.27
CA VAL A 63 3.68 4.46 6.38
C VAL A 63 3.41 3.01 6.76
N LEU A 64 2.15 2.69 7.04
CA LEU A 64 1.68 1.34 7.33
C LEU A 64 0.99 0.76 6.10
N LEU A 65 1.53 -0.32 5.55
CA LEU A 65 0.93 -1.09 4.45
C LEU A 65 0.19 -2.30 5.02
N LEU A 66 -1.09 -2.41 4.73
CA LEU A 66 -1.97 -3.51 5.15
C LEU A 66 -2.45 -4.27 3.91
N PRO A 67 -1.80 -5.40 3.56
CA PRO A 67 -2.18 -6.21 2.41
C PRO A 67 -3.46 -7.01 2.67
N GLY A 68 -4.09 -7.47 1.60
CA GLY A 68 -5.21 -8.39 1.67
C GLY A 68 -4.80 -9.73 2.28
N ALA A 69 -5.68 -10.24 3.11
CA ALA A 69 -5.59 -11.58 3.68
C ALA A 69 -7.00 -12.06 4.05
N GLN A 70 -7.17 -13.37 4.17
CA GLN A 70 -8.46 -13.97 4.55
C GLN A 70 -8.76 -13.86 6.06
N THR A 71 -7.76 -13.50 6.85
CA THR A 71 -7.80 -13.60 8.32
C THR A 71 -8.04 -12.26 9.03
N TRP A 72 -8.36 -11.18 8.32
CA TRP A 72 -8.51 -9.85 8.91
C TRP A 72 -9.62 -9.75 9.97
N ASN A 73 -10.62 -10.62 9.93
CA ASN A 73 -11.67 -10.72 10.96
C ASN A 73 -11.28 -11.60 12.16
N ASP A 74 -10.09 -12.20 12.17
CA ASP A 74 -9.61 -12.97 13.33
C ASP A 74 -9.29 -12.00 14.49
N PRO A 75 -9.82 -12.23 15.70
CA PRO A 75 -9.59 -11.37 16.86
C PRO A 75 -8.11 -11.14 17.20
N LYS A 76 -7.20 -12.05 16.85
CA LYS A 76 -5.76 -11.86 17.06
C LYS A 76 -5.18 -10.67 16.31
N HIS A 77 -5.85 -10.18 15.25
CA HIS A 77 -5.39 -9.04 14.46
C HIS A 77 -5.88 -7.68 14.99
N ILE A 78 -6.67 -7.65 16.06
CA ILE A 78 -7.18 -6.40 16.66
C ILE A 78 -6.03 -5.43 16.98
N ALA A 79 -4.94 -5.92 17.56
CA ALA A 79 -3.77 -5.09 17.88
C ALA A 79 -3.14 -4.41 16.65
N ILE A 80 -3.14 -5.08 15.48
CA ILE A 80 -2.67 -4.51 14.21
C ILE A 80 -3.59 -3.38 13.77
N VAL A 81 -4.89 -3.61 13.87
CA VAL A 81 -5.91 -2.65 13.43
C VAL A 81 -5.94 -1.41 14.33
N GLU A 82 -5.76 -1.58 15.65
CA GLU A 82 -5.60 -0.48 16.60
C GLU A 82 -4.35 0.36 16.32
N LYS A 83 -3.24 -0.28 15.90
CA LYS A 83 -2.05 0.46 15.43
C LYS A 83 -2.37 1.36 14.23
N ALA A 84 -3.21 0.92 13.28
CA ALA A 84 -3.63 1.76 12.16
C ALA A 84 -4.30 3.06 12.64
N SER A 85 -5.17 3.01 13.64
CA SER A 85 -5.77 4.21 14.25
C SER A 85 -4.71 5.13 14.84
N LYS A 86 -3.69 4.56 15.52
CA LYS A 86 -2.58 5.35 16.06
C LYS A 86 -1.74 6.00 14.96
N PHE A 87 -1.45 5.29 13.86
CA PHE A 87 -0.77 5.88 12.71
C PHE A 87 -1.53 7.11 12.19
N LEU A 88 -2.83 6.97 11.93
CA LEU A 88 -3.65 8.08 11.45
C LEU A 88 -3.67 9.26 12.42
N SER A 89 -3.75 9.00 13.73
CA SER A 89 -3.84 10.06 14.75
C SER A 89 -2.58 10.92 14.90
N VAL A 90 -1.42 10.39 14.57
CA VAL A 90 -0.13 11.14 14.58
C VAL A 90 0.21 11.74 13.20
N GLY A 91 -0.69 11.67 12.22
CA GLY A 91 -0.45 12.17 10.87
C GLY A 91 0.30 11.21 9.94
N ALA A 92 0.68 10.03 10.43
CA ALA A 92 1.27 8.95 9.63
C ALA A 92 0.27 8.41 8.59
N THR A 93 0.76 7.76 7.57
CA THR A 93 -0.08 7.26 6.48
C THR A 93 -0.44 5.79 6.69
N VAL A 94 -1.72 5.45 6.46
CA VAL A 94 -2.22 4.08 6.43
C VAL A 94 -2.70 3.74 5.03
N CYS A 95 -2.23 2.63 4.50
CA CYS A 95 -2.54 2.14 3.16
C CYS A 95 -3.10 0.73 3.28
N ALA A 96 -4.38 0.53 2.95
CA ALA A 96 -5.06 -0.76 3.05
C ALA A 96 -5.59 -1.21 1.68
N ILE A 97 -5.42 -2.48 1.36
CA ILE A 97 -5.90 -3.05 0.10
C ILE A 97 -6.73 -4.32 0.35
N CYS A 98 -7.75 -4.53 -0.45
CA CYS A 98 -8.55 -5.77 -0.46
C CYS A 98 -9.16 -6.08 0.93
N GLY A 99 -8.93 -7.28 1.45
CA GLY A 99 -9.47 -7.73 2.74
C GLY A 99 -9.06 -6.86 3.94
N ALA A 100 -7.93 -6.16 3.89
CA ALA A 100 -7.52 -5.26 4.97
C ALA A 100 -8.50 -4.08 5.18
N THR A 101 -9.22 -3.67 4.15
CA THR A 101 -10.23 -2.62 4.25
C THR A 101 -11.39 -2.99 5.19
N ILE A 102 -11.72 -4.29 5.31
CA ILE A 102 -12.74 -4.78 6.25
C ILE A 102 -12.37 -4.43 7.69
N ALA A 103 -11.10 -4.65 8.04
CA ALA A 103 -10.62 -4.41 9.39
C ALA A 103 -10.70 -2.91 9.75
N LEU A 104 -10.33 -2.02 8.83
CA LEU A 104 -10.42 -0.57 9.03
C LEU A 104 -11.88 -0.09 9.08
N ALA A 105 -12.76 -0.67 8.26
CA ALA A 105 -14.19 -0.39 8.28
C ALA A 105 -14.83 -0.76 9.62
N ASN A 106 -14.45 -1.89 10.21
CA ASN A 106 -14.91 -2.32 11.53
C ASN A 106 -14.48 -1.39 12.69
N LEU A 107 -13.44 -0.58 12.49
CA LEU A 107 -13.03 0.48 13.43
C LEU A 107 -13.72 1.83 13.18
N GLY A 108 -14.59 1.93 12.17
CA GLY A 108 -15.24 3.19 11.81
C GLY A 108 -14.33 4.19 11.11
N LEU A 109 -13.15 3.78 10.62
CA LEU A 109 -12.17 4.68 10.00
C LEU A 109 -12.62 5.20 8.64
N PHE A 110 -13.70 4.66 8.08
CA PHE A 110 -14.28 5.02 6.80
C PHE A 110 -15.60 5.80 6.90
N ASP A 111 -16.14 5.96 8.12
CA ASP A 111 -17.51 6.47 8.31
C ASP A 111 -17.69 7.91 7.83
N GLN A 112 -16.60 8.69 7.77
CA GLN A 112 -16.63 10.10 7.35
C GLN A 112 -15.50 10.46 6.36
N ARG A 113 -14.95 9.47 5.63
CA ARG A 113 -13.79 9.67 4.74
C ARG A 113 -13.98 8.95 3.40
N PRO A 114 -13.62 9.60 2.28
CA PRO A 114 -13.53 8.92 0.99
C PRO A 114 -12.64 7.68 1.07
N HIS A 115 -13.15 6.56 0.59
CA HIS A 115 -12.46 5.26 0.59
C HIS A 115 -13.01 4.35 -0.51
N THR A 116 -12.32 3.25 -0.77
CA THR A 116 -12.76 2.17 -1.64
C THR A 116 -12.40 0.80 -1.08
N SER A 117 -12.88 -0.25 -1.71
CA SER A 117 -12.62 -1.64 -1.38
C SER A 117 -12.84 -2.52 -2.63
N ASN A 118 -13.15 -3.80 -2.46
CA ASN A 118 -13.33 -4.78 -3.53
C ASN A 118 -14.61 -4.59 -4.38
N GLY A 119 -15.38 -3.55 -4.14
CA GLY A 119 -16.60 -3.21 -4.87
C GLY A 119 -17.68 -2.67 -3.95
N ALA A 120 -18.68 -2.02 -4.53
CA ALA A 120 -19.86 -1.56 -3.79
C ALA A 120 -20.58 -2.75 -3.13
N GLY A 121 -20.98 -2.61 -1.88
CA GLY A 121 -21.60 -3.68 -1.09
C GLY A 121 -20.63 -4.65 -0.41
N TYR A 122 -19.34 -4.62 -0.75
CA TYR A 122 -18.38 -5.52 -0.15
C TYR A 122 -18.16 -5.27 1.36
N LEU A 123 -18.03 -4.02 1.76
CA LEU A 123 -17.84 -3.66 3.17
C LEU A 123 -19.10 -3.91 3.98
N GLU A 124 -20.27 -3.67 3.44
CA GLU A 124 -21.55 -3.97 4.07
C GLU A 124 -21.72 -5.46 4.37
N LEU A 125 -21.22 -6.30 3.47
CA LEU A 125 -21.32 -7.75 3.61
C LEU A 125 -20.37 -8.32 4.69
N PHE A 126 -19.14 -7.77 4.77
CA PHE A 126 -18.08 -8.36 5.60
C PHE A 126 -17.71 -7.54 6.85
N SER A 127 -18.24 -6.33 7.00
CA SER A 127 -17.96 -5.41 8.09
C SER A 127 -19.25 -4.93 8.76
N PRO A 128 -19.74 -5.65 9.80
CA PRO A 128 -21.03 -5.33 10.44
C PRO A 128 -21.10 -3.94 11.09
N ARG A 129 -19.95 -3.31 11.35
CA ARG A 129 -19.88 -1.97 11.97
C ARG A 129 -19.72 -0.84 10.96
N TYR A 130 -19.59 -1.15 9.70
CA TYR A 130 -19.36 -0.14 8.65
C TYR A 130 -20.56 0.79 8.46
N GLN A 131 -20.31 2.10 8.48
CA GLN A 131 -21.31 3.16 8.30
C GLN A 131 -20.88 4.20 7.25
N GLY A 132 -19.86 3.90 6.45
CA GLY A 132 -19.25 4.81 5.49
C GLY A 132 -19.83 4.78 4.07
N GLN A 133 -21.02 4.21 3.84
CA GLN A 133 -21.58 4.00 2.49
C GLN A 133 -21.63 5.27 1.65
N SER A 134 -21.98 6.41 2.26
CA SER A 134 -22.07 7.71 1.59
C SER A 134 -20.71 8.27 1.15
N PHE A 135 -19.61 7.75 1.68
CA PHE A 135 -18.23 8.13 1.37
C PHE A 135 -17.52 7.12 0.48
N TYR A 136 -18.20 6.01 0.12
CA TYR A 136 -17.63 5.02 -0.78
C TYR A 136 -17.45 5.58 -2.19
N VAL A 137 -16.24 5.43 -2.74
CA VAL A 137 -15.87 5.85 -4.09
C VAL A 137 -15.56 4.62 -4.92
N ASN A 138 -16.30 4.40 -6.00
CA ASN A 138 -16.12 3.26 -6.89
C ASN A 138 -14.94 3.46 -7.85
N ASN A 139 -13.73 3.50 -7.30
CA ASN A 139 -12.47 3.57 -8.04
C ASN A 139 -11.54 2.44 -7.59
N PRO A 140 -10.59 2.00 -8.42
CA PRO A 140 -9.63 0.95 -8.06
C PRO A 140 -8.81 1.27 -6.81
N SER A 141 -8.48 2.55 -6.60
CA SER A 141 -7.83 3.06 -5.40
C SER A 141 -8.26 4.50 -5.11
N VAL A 142 -8.34 4.85 -3.84
CA VAL A 142 -8.74 6.18 -3.33
C VAL A 142 -7.74 6.63 -2.29
N ALA A 143 -7.20 7.83 -2.46
CA ALA A 143 -6.34 8.49 -1.49
C ALA A 143 -7.08 9.69 -0.88
N ASP A 144 -7.21 9.70 0.43
CA ASP A 144 -7.75 10.81 1.21
C ASP A 144 -6.78 11.18 2.33
N GLN A 145 -6.10 12.32 2.20
CA GLN A 145 -5.09 12.80 3.15
C GLN A 145 -4.03 11.72 3.46
N ASN A 146 -4.08 11.13 4.65
CA ASN A 146 -3.17 10.09 5.12
C ASN A 146 -3.77 8.67 5.12
N LEU A 147 -4.85 8.46 4.40
CA LEU A 147 -5.49 7.15 4.21
C LEU A 147 -5.55 6.83 2.72
N ILE A 148 -5.00 5.69 2.32
CA ILE A 148 -5.05 5.21 0.93
C ILE A 148 -5.65 3.81 0.92
N THR A 149 -6.76 3.65 0.22
CA THR A 149 -7.48 2.37 0.15
C THR A 149 -7.57 1.87 -1.28
N ALA A 150 -7.62 0.55 -1.48
CA ALA A 150 -7.78 -0.05 -2.79
C ALA A 150 -8.56 -1.37 -2.76
N GLY A 151 -9.16 -1.74 -3.87
CA GLY A 151 -9.62 -3.09 -4.12
C GLY A 151 -8.48 -3.99 -4.60
N ALA A 152 -8.68 -5.31 -4.60
CA ALA A 152 -7.67 -6.32 -4.95
C ALA A 152 -7.00 -6.10 -6.33
N THR A 153 -7.74 -5.52 -7.28
CA THR A 153 -7.23 -5.21 -8.63
C THR A 153 -6.59 -3.83 -8.74
N GLY A 154 -6.66 -3.02 -7.66
CA GLY A 154 -6.17 -1.64 -7.62
C GLY A 154 -4.68 -1.48 -7.30
N GLY A 155 -3.93 -2.57 -7.13
CA GLY A 155 -2.56 -2.56 -6.59
C GLY A 155 -1.59 -1.62 -7.31
N LEU A 156 -1.68 -1.49 -8.63
CA LEU A 156 -0.83 -0.57 -9.39
C LEU A 156 -1.15 0.91 -9.09
N LEU A 157 -2.43 1.30 -9.09
CA LEU A 157 -2.84 2.66 -8.75
C LEU A 157 -2.56 2.98 -7.28
N TRP A 158 -2.80 2.01 -6.40
CA TRP A 158 -2.48 2.09 -4.97
C TRP A 158 -0.98 2.34 -4.75
N ALA A 159 -0.10 1.60 -5.44
CA ALA A 159 1.34 1.82 -5.40
C ALA A 159 1.71 3.22 -5.89
N LYS A 160 1.13 3.70 -7.01
CA LYS A 160 1.32 5.06 -7.51
C LYS A 160 1.00 6.10 -6.45
N GLN A 161 -0.15 5.99 -5.80
CA GLN A 161 -0.59 6.95 -4.77
C GLN A 161 0.32 6.93 -3.53
N ILE A 162 0.82 5.76 -3.13
CA ILE A 162 1.78 5.62 -2.02
C ILE A 162 3.13 6.27 -2.37
N ILE A 163 3.68 5.98 -3.55
CA ILE A 163 4.93 6.56 -4.05
C ILE A 163 4.81 8.08 -4.15
N GLN A 164 3.66 8.58 -4.64
CA GLN A 164 3.35 10.00 -4.68
C GLN A 164 3.33 10.62 -3.28
N ARG A 165 2.68 9.97 -2.33
CA ARG A 165 2.60 10.43 -0.93
C ARG A 165 3.96 10.48 -0.26
N LEU A 166 4.84 9.54 -0.55
CA LEU A 166 6.22 9.50 -0.07
C LEU A 166 7.13 10.52 -0.77
N GLY A 167 6.73 11.04 -1.94
CA GLY A 167 7.49 12.04 -2.68
C GLY A 167 8.86 11.56 -3.15
N VAL A 168 9.02 10.26 -3.37
CA VAL A 168 10.33 9.65 -3.72
C VAL A 168 10.64 9.67 -5.21
N PHE A 169 9.62 9.79 -6.08
CA PHE A 169 9.80 9.97 -7.53
C PHE A 169 9.60 11.44 -7.92
N GLU A 170 10.18 11.86 -9.03
CA GLU A 170 9.72 13.06 -9.72
C GLU A 170 8.32 12.81 -10.31
N SER A 171 7.50 13.86 -10.42
CA SER A 171 6.12 13.70 -10.88
C SER A 171 6.01 13.12 -12.29
N ASN A 172 6.87 13.55 -13.22
CA ASN A 172 6.90 13.02 -14.57
C ASN A 172 7.37 11.54 -14.61
N THR A 173 8.32 11.17 -13.76
CA THR A 173 8.78 9.78 -13.63
C THR A 173 7.65 8.88 -13.10
N LEU A 174 6.91 9.35 -12.10
CA LEU A 174 5.79 8.60 -11.53
C LEU A 174 4.66 8.36 -12.55
N GLU A 175 4.32 9.38 -13.35
CA GLU A 175 3.31 9.23 -14.39
C GLU A 175 3.77 8.26 -15.49
N ALA A 176 5.02 8.40 -15.97
CA ALA A 176 5.58 7.51 -16.99
C ALA A 176 5.69 6.07 -16.48
N TRP A 177 6.09 5.87 -15.21
CA TRP A 177 6.12 4.56 -14.56
C TRP A 177 4.73 3.93 -14.53
N TYR A 178 3.72 4.68 -14.08
CA TYR A 178 2.35 4.19 -14.01
C TYR A 178 1.81 3.80 -15.42
N GLU A 179 2.04 4.65 -16.43
CA GLU A 179 1.61 4.35 -17.80
C GLU A 179 2.30 3.13 -18.38
N TYR A 180 3.59 2.94 -18.10
CA TYR A 180 4.31 1.74 -18.54
C TYR A 180 3.70 0.47 -17.93
N PHE A 181 3.53 0.40 -16.63
CA PHE A 181 2.96 -0.79 -15.97
C PHE A 181 1.47 -0.99 -16.30
N ARG A 182 0.74 0.08 -16.56
CA ARG A 182 -0.68 0.01 -16.94
C ARG A 182 -0.88 -0.51 -18.37
N THR A 183 0.02 -0.18 -19.29
CA THR A 183 -0.18 -0.46 -20.72
C THR A 183 0.69 -1.58 -21.26
N GLY A 184 1.87 -1.80 -20.69
CA GLY A 184 2.88 -2.74 -21.17
C GLY A 184 3.50 -2.33 -22.52
N LYS A 185 3.32 -1.10 -22.97
CA LYS A 185 3.76 -0.64 -24.29
C LYS A 185 5.24 -0.24 -24.29
N PRO A 186 6.04 -0.63 -25.31
CA PRO A 186 7.46 -0.27 -25.41
C PRO A 186 7.71 1.24 -25.38
N GLU A 187 6.88 2.03 -26.06
CA GLU A 187 6.98 3.49 -26.08
C GLU A 187 6.79 4.13 -24.71
N CYS A 188 6.02 3.48 -23.81
CA CYS A 188 5.87 3.93 -22.42
C CYS A 188 7.12 3.62 -21.59
N TYR A 189 7.82 2.53 -21.88
CA TYR A 189 9.12 2.25 -21.29
C TYR A 189 10.16 3.29 -21.70
N ASP A 190 10.25 3.61 -22.99
CA ASP A 190 11.17 4.62 -23.50
C ASP A 190 10.89 5.99 -22.85
N ALA A 191 9.61 6.36 -22.74
CA ALA A 191 9.21 7.59 -22.06
C ALA A 191 9.63 7.60 -20.57
N LEU A 192 9.50 6.48 -19.87
CA LEU A 192 9.97 6.36 -18.48
C LEU A 192 11.49 6.54 -18.40
N MET A 193 12.26 5.88 -19.27
CA MET A 193 13.73 5.99 -19.27
C MET A 193 14.20 7.41 -19.55
N GLN A 194 13.50 8.16 -20.39
CA GLN A 194 13.80 9.58 -20.68
C GLN A 194 13.59 10.51 -19.48
N THR A 195 12.83 10.11 -18.47
CA THR A 195 12.66 10.91 -17.24
C THR A 195 13.84 10.78 -16.27
N LEU A 196 14.73 9.79 -16.47
CA LEU A 196 15.82 9.49 -15.56
C LEU A 196 17.11 10.24 -15.96
N PRO A 197 17.95 10.63 -14.98
CA PRO A 197 19.28 11.14 -15.25
C PRO A 197 20.11 10.10 -16.03
N TYR A 198 20.91 10.55 -16.99
CA TYR A 198 21.74 9.70 -17.88
C TYR A 198 22.61 8.68 -17.12
N SER A 199 23.05 9.02 -15.92
CA SER A 199 23.84 8.12 -15.04
C SER A 199 23.09 6.92 -14.48
N ARG A 200 21.75 6.92 -14.50
CA ARG A 200 20.91 5.81 -13.97
C ARG A 200 20.40 4.87 -15.06
N VAL A 201 20.38 5.30 -16.31
CA VAL A 201 19.93 4.47 -17.44
C VAL A 201 20.79 3.19 -17.55
N ASN A 202 22.08 3.27 -17.22
CA ASN A 202 23.01 2.14 -17.29
C ASN A 202 22.91 1.16 -16.11
N GLN A 203 22.24 1.52 -15.01
CA GLN A 203 22.06 0.63 -13.84
C GLN A 203 20.79 -0.23 -13.93
N CYS A 204 19.85 0.11 -14.80
CA CYS A 204 18.64 -0.68 -15.01
C CYS A 204 18.80 -1.78 -16.08
N ALA A 205 19.97 -1.88 -16.71
CA ALA A 205 20.28 -2.84 -17.79
C ALA A 205 21.05 -4.07 -17.31
N GLU A 206 21.38 -4.19 -16.01
CA GLU A 206 21.99 -5.35 -15.35
C GLU A 206 20.92 -6.05 -14.47
#